data_95bf284a2cb314aee43bc59b6366baf8
#
_entry.id   95bf284a2cb314aee43bc59b6366baf8
#
_cell.length_a   1.000
_cell.length_b   1.000
_cell.length_c   1.000
_cell.angle_alpha   90.00
_cell.angle_beta   90.00
_cell.angle_gamma   90.00
#
_symmetry.space_group_name_H-M   'P 1'
#
loop_
_entity.id
_entity.type
_entity.pdbx_description
1 polymer ?
#
loop_
_entity_poly.entity_id
_entity_poly.type
_entity_poly.pdbx_seq_one_letter_code
_entity_poly.pdbx_strand_id
1 'polypeptide(L)'
;MKTPPRLEKQYFFDDTFVDVFLNVVAELTTELGIVKERLDTVERVLDENGVSMRDLIEQYQPDQDALIERTQARMKLVQTILDPFREHFSTMSDKSD
;
A
#
# COMPACT_ATOMS: atom_id res chain seq x y z
N MET A 1 -31.70 14.43 18.13
CA MET A 1 -30.47 14.92 17.57
C MET A 1 -30.41 14.67 16.08
N LYS A 2 -30.14 15.66 15.33
CA LYS A 2 -30.16 15.55 13.89
C LYS A 2 -28.82 15.58 13.26
N THR A 3 -28.66 14.76 12.25
CA THR A 3 -27.38 14.67 11.56
C THR A 3 -27.56 14.55 10.05
N PRO A 4 -28.47 15.33 9.43
CA PRO A 4 -28.72 15.17 8.01
C PRO A 4 -27.47 15.27 7.14
N PRO A 5 -26.58 16.22 7.37
CA PRO A 5 -25.39 16.30 6.53
C PRO A 5 -24.50 15.06 6.65
N ARG A 6 -24.57 14.38 7.79
CA ARG A 6 -23.78 13.17 7.98
C ARG A 6 -24.34 11.98 7.25
N LEU A 7 -25.65 11.97 6.99
CA LEU A 7 -26.25 10.85 6.29
C LEU A 7 -25.65 10.65 4.92
N GLU A 8 -25.38 11.72 4.21
CA GLU A 8 -24.75 11.63 2.91
C GLU A 8 -23.36 11.06 3.00
N LYS A 9 -22.60 11.47 4.01
CA LYS A 9 -21.26 10.94 4.24
C LYS A 9 -21.32 9.50 4.67
N GLN A 10 -22.31 9.13 5.46
CA GLN A 10 -22.46 7.75 5.90
C GLN A 10 -22.75 6.80 4.74
N TYR A 11 -23.38 7.29 3.71
CA TYR A 11 -23.63 6.49 2.52
C TYR A 11 -22.31 6.01 1.89
N PHE A 12 -21.29 6.88 1.84
CA PHE A 12 -19.99 6.53 1.30
C PHE A 12 -19.06 5.92 2.33
N PHE A 13 -19.18 6.30 3.59
CA PHE A 13 -18.29 5.92 4.66
C PHE A 13 -19.04 5.14 5.75
N ASP A 14 -19.80 4.14 5.30
CA ASP A 14 -20.53 3.29 6.24
C ASP A 14 -19.56 2.38 7.01
N ASP A 15 -20.12 1.57 7.90
CA ASP A 15 -19.30 0.66 8.71
C ASP A 15 -18.52 -0.32 7.85
N THR A 16 -19.12 -0.77 6.75
CA THR A 16 -18.44 -1.68 5.83
C THR A 16 -17.22 -1.02 5.19
N PHE A 17 -17.37 0.26 4.79
CA PHE A 17 -16.24 1.00 4.25
C PHE A 17 -15.14 1.16 5.28
N VAL A 18 -15.51 1.48 6.53
CA VAL A 18 -14.54 1.63 7.61
C VAL A 18 -13.79 0.32 7.83
N ASP A 19 -14.51 -0.80 7.82
CA ASP A 19 -13.88 -2.11 7.98
C ASP A 19 -12.89 -2.39 6.85
N VAL A 20 -13.28 -2.12 5.60
CA VAL A 20 -12.38 -2.28 4.46
C VAL A 20 -11.14 -1.41 4.63
N PHE A 21 -11.35 -0.15 5.00
CA PHE A 21 -10.26 0.80 5.17
C PHE A 21 -9.29 0.33 6.26
N LEU A 22 -9.81 -0.09 7.41
CA LEU A 22 -8.97 -0.55 8.50
C LEU A 22 -8.20 -1.82 8.13
N ASN A 23 -8.84 -2.74 7.43
CA ASN A 23 -8.18 -3.95 6.97
C ASN A 23 -7.04 -3.64 6.00
N VAL A 24 -7.27 -2.72 5.07
CA VAL A 24 -6.23 -2.31 4.11
C VAL A 24 -5.07 -1.66 4.85
N VAL A 25 -5.35 -0.76 5.79
CA VAL A 25 -4.30 -0.09 6.56
C VAL A 25 -3.50 -1.11 7.37
N ALA A 26 -4.18 -2.05 8.02
CA ALA A 26 -3.51 -3.09 8.81
C ALA A 26 -2.60 -3.95 7.93
N GLU A 27 -3.10 -4.34 6.76
CA GLU A 27 -2.32 -5.15 5.84
C GLU A 27 -1.11 -4.39 5.30
N LEU A 28 -1.30 -3.12 4.93
CA LEU A 28 -0.19 -2.28 4.49
C LEU A 28 0.86 -2.10 5.59
N THR A 29 0.42 -1.91 6.82
CA THR A 29 1.33 -1.77 7.96
C THR A 29 2.16 -3.03 8.15
N THR A 30 1.52 -4.20 8.05
CA THR A 30 2.21 -5.49 8.16
C THR A 30 3.22 -5.67 7.04
N GLU A 31 2.80 -5.41 5.81
CA GLU A 31 3.69 -5.54 4.65
C GLU A 31 4.88 -4.59 4.74
N LEU A 32 4.64 -3.35 5.13
CA LEU A 32 5.70 -2.38 5.30
C LEU A 32 6.69 -2.82 6.37
N GLY A 33 6.17 -3.36 7.48
CA GLY A 33 7.04 -3.88 8.54
C GLY A 33 7.95 -4.99 8.05
N ILE A 34 7.39 -5.94 7.28
CA ILE A 34 8.17 -7.03 6.72
C ILE A 34 9.27 -6.52 5.79
N VAL A 35 8.93 -5.58 4.91
CA VAL A 35 9.90 -5.01 3.98
C VAL A 35 11.01 -4.28 4.74
N LYS A 36 10.66 -3.51 5.76
CA LYS A 36 11.65 -2.78 6.55
C LYS A 36 12.59 -3.73 7.29
N GLU A 37 12.06 -4.83 7.82
CA GLU A 37 12.89 -5.82 8.50
C GLU A 37 13.84 -6.51 7.53
N ARG A 38 13.37 -6.84 6.34
CA ARG A 38 14.24 -7.45 5.33
C ARG A 38 15.35 -6.49 4.89
N LEU A 39 15.00 -5.22 4.72
CA LEU A 39 15.99 -4.21 4.38
C LEU A 39 17.03 -4.07 5.48
N ASP A 40 16.58 -4.02 6.73
CA ASP A 40 17.47 -3.97 7.88
C ASP A 40 18.43 -5.17 7.89
N THR A 41 17.90 -6.36 7.60
CA THR A 41 18.73 -7.56 7.54
C THR A 41 19.79 -7.45 6.46
N VAL A 42 19.41 -6.96 5.26
CA VAL A 42 20.35 -6.78 4.17
C VAL A 42 21.46 -5.80 4.57
N GLU A 43 21.10 -4.68 5.20
CA GLU A 43 22.06 -3.69 5.65
C GLU A 43 23.04 -4.28 6.66
N ARG A 44 22.54 -5.04 7.63
CA ARG A 44 23.41 -5.65 8.66
C ARG A 44 24.34 -6.68 8.07
N VAL A 45 23.83 -7.51 7.16
CA VAL A 45 24.66 -8.53 6.51
C VAL A 45 25.78 -7.87 5.70
N LEU A 46 25.46 -6.81 4.98
CA LEU A 46 26.49 -6.10 4.20
C LEU A 46 27.51 -5.42 5.09
N ASP A 47 27.07 -4.79 6.17
CA ASP A 47 27.98 -4.18 7.13
C ASP A 47 28.96 -5.21 7.74
N GLU A 48 28.45 -6.39 8.07
CA GLU A 48 29.28 -7.47 8.61
C GLU A 48 30.33 -7.94 7.61
N ASN A 49 30.05 -7.76 6.32
CA ASN A 49 30.96 -8.14 5.25
C ASN A 49 31.78 -6.96 4.71
N GLY A 50 31.78 -5.84 5.42
CA GLY A 50 32.60 -4.69 5.08
C GLY A 50 32.10 -3.87 3.92
N VAL A 51 30.81 -3.99 3.58
CA VAL A 51 30.24 -3.24 2.48
C VAL A 51 29.32 -2.15 3.03
N SER A 52 29.58 -0.89 2.66
CA SER A 52 28.74 0.22 3.06
C SER A 52 27.54 0.30 2.12
N MET A 53 26.40 -0.22 2.56
CA MET A 53 25.20 -0.21 1.76
C MET A 53 24.68 1.20 1.48
N ARG A 54 24.81 2.08 2.47
CA ARG A 54 24.33 3.47 2.30
C ARG A 54 25.01 4.15 1.13
N ASP A 55 26.33 4.02 1.03
CA ASP A 55 27.07 4.65 -0.06
C ASP A 55 26.71 4.03 -1.40
N LEU A 56 26.50 2.72 -1.44
CA LEU A 56 26.10 2.05 -2.67
C LEU A 56 24.73 2.47 -3.13
N ILE A 57 23.78 2.63 -2.21
CA ILE A 57 22.44 3.10 -2.53
C ILE A 57 22.48 4.51 -3.11
N GLU A 58 23.27 5.40 -2.50
CA GLU A 58 23.38 6.78 -2.95
C GLU A 58 23.96 6.88 -4.36
N GLN A 59 24.80 5.94 -4.74
CA GLN A 59 25.45 5.94 -6.05
C GLN A 59 24.71 5.14 -7.10
N TYR A 60 23.73 4.33 -6.69
CA TYR A 60 23.03 3.45 -7.62
C TYR A 60 22.18 4.26 -8.60
N GLN A 61 22.33 3.95 -9.88
CA GLN A 61 21.51 4.52 -10.92
C GLN A 61 20.85 3.40 -11.70
N PRO A 62 19.51 3.31 -11.65
CA PRO A 62 18.81 2.25 -12.35
C PRO A 62 18.93 2.42 -13.87
N ASP A 63 19.13 1.32 -14.56
CA ASP A 63 19.09 1.33 -16.01
C ASP A 63 17.65 1.35 -16.51
N GLN A 64 17.48 1.35 -17.82
CA GLN A 64 16.15 1.44 -18.44
C GLN A 64 15.27 0.26 -18.03
N ASP A 65 15.83 -0.96 -18.03
CA ASP A 65 15.07 -2.15 -17.67
C ASP A 65 14.62 -2.10 -16.21
N ALA A 66 15.49 -1.65 -15.32
CA ALA A 66 15.13 -1.52 -13.89
C ALA A 66 14.03 -0.48 -13.72
N LEU A 67 14.07 0.63 -14.45
CA LEU A 67 13.03 1.65 -14.37
C LEU A 67 11.67 1.11 -14.84
N ILE A 68 11.67 0.32 -15.91
CA ILE A 68 10.45 -0.30 -16.42
C ILE A 68 9.89 -1.28 -15.38
N GLU A 69 10.72 -2.13 -14.80
CA GLU A 69 10.30 -3.08 -13.78
C GLU A 69 9.72 -2.36 -12.56
N ARG A 70 10.37 -1.28 -12.12
CA ARG A 70 9.89 -0.50 -10.98
C ARG A 70 8.53 0.12 -11.26
N THR A 71 8.34 0.64 -12.47
CA THR A 71 7.06 1.22 -12.86
C THR A 71 5.95 0.17 -12.86
N GLN A 72 6.22 -1.00 -13.43
CA GLN A 72 5.25 -2.09 -13.45
C GLN A 72 4.91 -2.57 -12.05
N ALA A 73 5.90 -2.72 -11.19
CA ALA A 73 5.69 -3.14 -9.81
C ALA A 73 4.85 -2.12 -9.05
N ARG A 74 5.10 -0.83 -9.28
CA ARG A 74 4.34 0.24 -8.64
C ARG A 74 2.89 0.22 -9.09
N MET A 75 2.66 0.05 -10.37
CA MET A 75 1.30 -0.01 -10.92
C MET A 75 0.53 -1.20 -10.36
N LYS A 76 1.19 -2.35 -10.29
CA LYS A 76 0.58 -3.56 -9.73
C LYS A 76 0.23 -3.36 -8.25
N LEU A 77 1.11 -2.71 -7.51
CA LEU A 77 0.87 -2.42 -6.09
C LEU A 77 -0.35 -1.53 -5.92
N VAL A 78 -0.45 -0.47 -6.73
CA VAL A 78 -1.60 0.45 -6.68
C VAL A 78 -2.88 -0.31 -6.95
N GLN A 79 -2.90 -1.17 -7.97
CA GLN A 79 -4.09 -1.96 -8.28
C GLN A 79 -4.47 -2.90 -7.13
N THR A 80 -3.48 -3.55 -6.54
CA THR A 80 -3.73 -4.46 -5.42
C THR A 80 -4.33 -3.73 -4.23
N ILE A 81 -3.83 -2.52 -3.94
CA ILE A 81 -4.34 -1.72 -2.82
C ILE A 81 -5.76 -1.25 -3.10
N LEU A 82 -6.07 -0.90 -4.34
CA LEU A 82 -7.38 -0.35 -4.68
C LEU A 82 -8.46 -1.42 -4.84
N ASP A 83 -8.09 -2.67 -5.11
CA ASP A 83 -9.06 -3.73 -5.37
C ASP A 83 -10.12 -3.87 -4.28
N PRO A 84 -9.78 -3.92 -2.98
CA PRO A 84 -10.82 -4.04 -1.95
C PRO A 84 -11.82 -2.90 -1.98
N PHE A 85 -11.37 -1.68 -2.30
CA PHE A 85 -12.25 -0.52 -2.39
C PHE A 85 -13.13 -0.60 -3.62
N ARG A 86 -12.59 -1.07 -4.75
CA ARG A 86 -13.37 -1.25 -5.97
C ARG A 86 -14.48 -2.27 -5.75
N GLU A 87 -14.17 -3.37 -5.09
CA GLU A 87 -15.17 -4.38 -4.77
C GLU A 87 -16.25 -3.81 -3.87
N HIS A 88 -15.87 -3.04 -2.86
CA HIS A 88 -16.84 -2.42 -1.96
C HIS A 88 -17.78 -1.50 -2.72
N PHE A 89 -17.26 -0.60 -3.56
CA PHE A 89 -18.07 0.34 -4.30
C PHE A 89 -18.91 -0.33 -5.37
N SER A 90 -18.40 -1.39 -5.98
CA SER A 90 -19.17 -2.17 -6.93
C SER A 90 -20.39 -2.81 -6.28
N THR A 91 -20.21 -3.36 -5.08
CA THR A 91 -21.29 -3.95 -4.31
C THR A 91 -22.34 -2.90 -3.95
N MET A 92 -21.91 -1.71 -3.56
CA MET A 92 -22.82 -0.62 -3.27
C MET A 92 -23.62 -0.20 -4.48
N SER A 93 -22.97 -0.12 -5.64
CA SER A 93 -23.63 0.23 -6.88
C SER A 93 -24.70 -0.78 -7.24
N ASP A 94 -24.41 -2.07 -7.08
CA ASP A 94 -25.37 -3.12 -7.35
C ASP A 94 -26.59 -3.03 -6.42
N LYS A 95 -26.37 -2.65 -5.17
CA LYS A 95 -27.45 -2.53 -4.20
C LYS A 95 -28.31 -1.31 -4.44
N SER A 96 -27.80 -0.29 -5.08
CA SER A 96 -28.53 0.94 -5.28
C SER A 96 -29.54 0.83 -6.42
N ASP A 97 -29.48 -0.21 -7.19
CA ASP A 97 -30.48 -0.48 -8.23
C ASP A 97 -31.67 -1.22 -7.64
#